data_7b14c1debc07588893557bffe892bdf7
#
_entry.id   7b14c1debc07588893557bffe892bdf7
#
_cell.length_a   1.000
_cell.length_b   1.000
_cell.length_c   1.000
_cell.angle_alpha   90.00
_cell.angle_beta   90.00
_cell.angle_gamma   90.00
#
_symmetry.space_group_name_H-M   'P 1'
#
loop_
_entity.id
_entity.type
_entity.pdbx_description
1 polymer ?
#
loop_
_entity_poly.entity_id
_entity_poly.type
_entity_poly.pdbx_seq_one_letter_code
_entity_poly.pdbx_strand_id
1 'polypeptide(L)'
;MKKPQITKLIINTIVTLTIIAFLWLIIRPPLIKKQTPPSNTAYDTSRIVSMAPNLTELLFALGLEKQIVAVTSESDFPPEAISLPKVGTFWQPNIEAIIAAKPTLVITLGFQQQSALAAQLGRIGCKTLSLNIESFPELFDGIETLGKVLDRRQQSAELLERLRSACEKSTEKFKSPSPPKVLWVIQRQPLRVAGTETFANDLIKFAGGQNAIGKTINIYPPISDEQVIASAPDIIIEPADSPQDLQRLSESAQQFYSRYRTIPAVRNKRIYVLYGDLISRLGPRIDRGLAAVAGCLWPGSENE
;
A
#
# COMPACT_ATOMS: atom_id res chain seq x y z
N MET A 1 -45.14 -22.18 -45.72
CA MET A 1 -45.48 -21.95 -44.29
C MET A 1 -44.22 -21.96 -43.42
N LYS A 2 -43.41 -20.89 -43.43
CA LYS A 2 -42.20 -20.81 -42.55
C LYS A 2 -41.95 -19.40 -41.96
N LYS A 3 -42.88 -18.44 -42.09
CA LYS A 3 -42.72 -17.07 -41.56
C LYS A 3 -42.84 -16.91 -40.02
N PRO A 4 -43.67 -17.65 -39.24
CA PRO A 4 -43.86 -17.36 -37.82
C PRO A 4 -42.71 -17.81 -36.91
N GLN A 5 -41.87 -18.75 -37.33
CA GLN A 5 -40.73 -19.20 -36.50
C GLN A 5 -39.54 -18.22 -36.50
N ILE A 6 -39.30 -17.56 -37.61
CA ILE A 6 -38.22 -16.57 -37.77
C ILE A 6 -38.53 -15.33 -36.91
N THR A 7 -39.80 -14.88 -36.91
CA THR A 7 -40.22 -13.72 -36.13
C THR A 7 -40.10 -13.96 -34.60
N LYS A 8 -40.45 -15.17 -34.13
CA LYS A 8 -40.25 -15.55 -32.69
C LYS A 8 -38.78 -15.62 -32.31
N LEU A 9 -37.91 -16.10 -33.20
CA LEU A 9 -36.47 -16.17 -32.94
C LEU A 9 -35.85 -14.75 -32.81
N ILE A 10 -36.24 -13.84 -33.71
CA ILE A 10 -35.74 -12.45 -33.68
C ILE A 10 -36.24 -11.72 -32.45
N ILE A 11 -37.49 -11.89 -32.04
CA ILE A 11 -38.03 -11.28 -30.81
C ILE A 11 -37.30 -11.79 -29.56
N ASN A 12 -37.07 -13.11 -29.44
CA ASN A 12 -36.32 -13.68 -28.33
C ASN A 12 -34.87 -13.17 -28.26
N THR A 13 -34.21 -13.04 -29.41
CA THR A 13 -32.83 -12.51 -29.46
C THR A 13 -32.75 -11.05 -29.01
N ILE A 14 -33.72 -10.22 -29.45
CA ILE A 14 -33.80 -8.81 -29.04
C ILE A 14 -34.06 -8.70 -27.52
N VAL A 15 -34.99 -9.48 -26.98
CA VAL A 15 -35.30 -9.50 -25.55
C VAL A 15 -34.09 -9.95 -24.71
N THR A 16 -33.37 -10.97 -25.20
CA THR A 16 -32.14 -11.44 -24.48
C THR A 16 -31.03 -10.38 -24.49
N LEU A 17 -30.84 -9.70 -25.64
CA LEU A 17 -29.85 -8.62 -25.75
C LEU A 17 -30.20 -7.40 -24.89
N THR A 18 -31.49 -7.06 -24.78
CA THR A 18 -31.92 -5.96 -23.89
C THR A 18 -31.78 -6.32 -22.42
N ILE A 19 -32.05 -7.57 -22.03
CA ILE A 19 -31.83 -8.03 -20.65
C ILE A 19 -30.34 -8.01 -20.30
N ILE A 20 -29.47 -8.48 -21.21
CA ILE A 20 -28.01 -8.46 -21.02
C ILE A 20 -27.50 -7.00 -20.91
N ALA A 21 -27.99 -6.11 -21.77
CA ALA A 21 -27.62 -4.69 -21.72
C ALA A 21 -28.09 -4.02 -20.40
N PHE A 22 -29.28 -4.36 -19.91
CA PHE A 22 -29.85 -3.86 -18.68
C PHE A 22 -29.09 -4.39 -17.44
N LEU A 23 -28.75 -5.69 -17.44
CA LEU A 23 -27.88 -6.30 -16.43
C LEU A 23 -26.48 -5.68 -16.43
N TRP A 24 -25.92 -5.38 -17.61
CA TRP A 24 -24.62 -4.73 -17.72
C TRP A 24 -24.63 -3.28 -17.20
N LEU A 25 -25.78 -2.58 -17.30
CA LEU A 25 -25.97 -1.24 -16.76
C LEU A 25 -26.09 -1.24 -15.22
N ILE A 26 -26.68 -2.31 -14.65
CA ILE A 26 -26.86 -2.46 -13.18
C ILE A 26 -25.59 -2.96 -12.49
N ILE A 27 -24.79 -3.79 -13.18
CA ILE A 27 -23.56 -4.42 -12.64
C ILE A 27 -22.33 -3.51 -12.82
N ARG A 28 -22.44 -2.36 -13.51
CA ARG A 28 -21.34 -1.40 -13.56
C ARG A 28 -21.00 -0.95 -12.14
N PRO A 29 -19.78 -1.27 -11.61
CA PRO A 29 -19.35 -0.64 -10.38
C PRO A 29 -19.41 0.88 -10.59
N PRO A 30 -19.85 1.66 -9.61
CA PRO A 30 -19.82 3.10 -9.72
C PRO A 30 -18.38 3.49 -10.04
N LEU A 31 -18.18 4.21 -11.15
CA LEU A 31 -16.91 4.83 -11.45
C LEU A 31 -16.59 5.74 -10.27
N ILE A 32 -15.70 5.28 -9.38
CA ILE A 32 -15.13 6.13 -8.33
C ILE A 32 -14.40 7.23 -9.11
N LYS A 33 -15.05 8.38 -9.27
CA LYS A 33 -14.40 9.57 -9.82
C LYS A 33 -13.20 9.82 -8.92
N LYS A 34 -11.97 9.72 -9.48
CA LYS A 34 -10.79 10.29 -8.86
C LYS A 34 -11.17 11.71 -8.44
N GLN A 35 -11.31 11.94 -7.15
CA GLN A 35 -11.52 13.28 -6.63
C GLN A 35 -10.18 14.00 -6.79
N THR A 36 -10.01 14.67 -7.91
CA THR A 36 -8.98 15.69 -8.03
C THR A 36 -9.34 16.79 -7.04
N PRO A 37 -8.45 17.16 -6.14
CA PRO A 37 -8.72 18.27 -5.23
C PRO A 37 -9.03 19.53 -6.08
N PRO A 38 -10.04 20.33 -5.67
CA PRO A 38 -10.40 21.54 -6.41
C PRO A 38 -9.19 22.45 -6.49
N SER A 39 -8.86 22.90 -7.71
CA SER A 39 -7.63 23.58 -8.09
C SER A 39 -7.39 24.95 -7.44
N ASN A 40 -8.25 25.41 -6.52
CA ASN A 40 -8.12 26.75 -5.95
C ASN A 40 -8.70 26.93 -4.52
N THR A 41 -8.78 25.88 -3.72
CA THR A 41 -9.17 26.01 -2.30
C THR A 41 -7.91 26.06 -1.45
N ALA A 42 -7.55 27.23 -0.96
CA ALA A 42 -6.55 27.34 0.10
C ALA A 42 -7.09 26.63 1.35
N TYR A 43 -6.42 25.56 1.77
CA TYR A 43 -6.70 24.91 3.03
C TYR A 43 -6.09 25.72 4.17
N ASP A 44 -6.82 25.90 5.24
CA ASP A 44 -6.22 26.32 6.51
C ASP A 44 -5.47 25.11 7.10
N THR A 45 -4.17 25.22 7.17
CA THR A 45 -3.26 24.16 7.61
C THR A 45 -2.75 24.37 9.03
N SER A 46 -3.41 25.25 9.80
CA SER A 46 -2.98 25.58 11.16
C SER A 46 -3.16 24.43 12.15
N ARG A 47 -4.14 23.53 11.90
CA ARG A 47 -4.48 22.40 12.77
C ARG A 47 -4.83 21.16 11.93
N ILE A 48 -3.88 20.26 11.79
CA ILE A 48 -4.01 19.07 10.94
C ILE A 48 -4.23 17.84 11.82
N VAL A 49 -5.23 17.02 11.48
CA VAL A 49 -5.39 15.65 11.98
C VAL A 49 -4.97 14.68 10.88
N SER A 50 -4.06 13.75 11.23
CA SER A 50 -3.57 12.71 10.33
C SER A 50 -4.23 11.37 10.64
N MET A 51 -4.89 10.77 9.66
CA MET A 51 -5.69 9.54 9.83
C MET A 51 -4.96 8.26 9.38
N ALA A 52 -3.63 8.31 9.17
CA ALA A 52 -2.83 7.13 8.87
C ALA A 52 -1.37 7.34 9.26
N PRO A 53 -0.63 6.26 9.66
CA PRO A 53 0.77 6.36 10.03
C PRO A 53 1.66 6.94 8.94
N ASN A 54 1.53 6.49 7.70
CA ASN A 54 2.32 7.00 6.57
C ASN A 54 2.03 8.47 6.24
N LEU A 55 0.78 8.92 6.41
CA LEU A 55 0.43 10.35 6.29
C LEU A 55 1.09 11.18 7.39
N THR A 56 1.11 10.67 8.63
CA THR A 56 1.81 11.31 9.75
C THR A 56 3.30 11.48 9.41
N GLU A 57 3.95 10.41 8.96
CA GLU A 57 5.34 10.46 8.54
C GLU A 57 5.61 11.46 7.40
N LEU A 58 4.71 11.50 6.39
CA LEU A 58 4.81 12.47 5.29
C LEU A 58 4.69 13.92 5.79
N LEU A 59 3.77 14.19 6.70
CA LEU A 59 3.62 15.52 7.28
C LEU A 59 4.86 15.96 8.06
N PHE A 60 5.47 15.07 8.84
CA PHE A 60 6.75 15.34 9.50
C PHE A 60 7.88 15.58 8.49
N ALA A 61 7.96 14.75 7.44
CA ALA A 61 8.97 14.92 6.40
C ALA A 61 8.82 16.24 5.60
N LEU A 62 7.62 16.81 5.59
CA LEU A 62 7.32 18.10 4.98
C LEU A 62 7.48 19.29 5.95
N GLY A 63 7.93 19.05 7.19
CA GLY A 63 8.15 20.11 8.20
C GLY A 63 6.85 20.70 8.75
N LEU A 64 5.83 19.87 8.95
CA LEU A 64 4.51 20.27 9.45
C LEU A 64 4.21 19.74 10.86
N GLU A 65 5.24 19.32 11.59
CA GLU A 65 5.10 18.71 12.92
C GLU A 65 4.32 19.59 13.91
N LYS A 66 4.51 20.93 13.85
CA LYS A 66 3.83 21.89 14.73
C LYS A 66 2.34 22.08 14.43
N GLN A 67 1.92 21.74 13.22
CA GLN A 67 0.54 21.83 12.77
C GLN A 67 -0.26 20.57 13.07
N ILE A 68 0.41 19.43 13.35
CA ILE A 68 -0.27 18.19 13.66
C ILE A 68 -0.83 18.24 15.09
N VAL A 69 -2.15 18.22 15.21
CA VAL A 69 -2.83 18.31 16.50
C VAL A 69 -3.32 16.96 17.04
N ALA A 70 -3.48 15.97 16.16
CA ALA A 70 -3.80 14.60 16.56
C ALA A 70 -3.50 13.61 15.42
N VAL A 71 -3.30 12.34 15.80
CA VAL A 71 -2.92 11.25 14.90
C VAL A 71 -3.63 9.95 15.29
N THR A 72 -3.57 8.92 14.45
CA THR A 72 -4.06 7.58 14.79
C THR A 72 -3.15 6.89 15.83
N SER A 73 -3.68 5.87 16.50
CA SER A 73 -2.96 5.13 17.55
C SER A 73 -1.68 4.46 17.02
N GLU A 74 -1.71 4.02 15.75
CA GLU A 74 -0.59 3.36 15.06
C GLU A 74 0.46 4.35 14.52
N SER A 75 0.24 5.67 14.67
CA SER A 75 1.22 6.71 14.29
C SER A 75 2.28 6.83 15.38
N ASP A 76 3.34 6.03 15.26
CA ASP A 76 4.43 5.84 16.22
C ASP A 76 5.78 6.36 15.70
N PHE A 77 5.84 6.84 14.48
CA PHE A 77 7.05 7.42 13.88
C PHE A 77 6.75 8.78 13.21
N PRO A 78 7.68 9.76 13.31
CA PRO A 78 8.85 9.73 14.17
C PRO A 78 8.49 9.68 15.67
N PRO A 79 9.44 9.49 16.60
CA PRO A 79 9.14 9.34 18.03
C PRO A 79 8.26 10.45 18.62
N GLU A 80 8.35 11.65 18.09
CA GLU A 80 7.54 12.81 18.47
C GLU A 80 6.05 12.59 18.24
N ALA A 81 5.67 11.77 17.25
CA ALA A 81 4.27 11.45 16.95
C ALA A 81 3.60 10.62 18.07
N ILE A 82 4.40 9.90 18.89
CA ILE A 82 3.89 9.07 19.98
C ILE A 82 3.14 9.92 21.00
N SER A 83 3.67 11.12 21.31
CA SER A 83 3.11 12.03 22.30
C SER A 83 1.86 12.81 21.83
N LEU A 84 1.55 12.78 20.56
CA LEU A 84 0.39 13.49 20.00
C LEU A 84 -0.94 12.83 20.44
N PRO A 85 -2.00 13.63 20.65
CA PRO A 85 -3.33 13.12 20.94
C PRO A 85 -3.79 12.06 19.93
N LYS A 86 -4.45 11.00 20.40
CA LYS A 86 -4.90 9.89 19.56
C LYS A 86 -6.39 10.00 19.23
N VAL A 87 -6.74 9.81 17.96
CA VAL A 87 -8.12 9.92 17.44
C VAL A 87 -8.66 8.55 16.97
N GLY A 88 -8.34 7.51 17.70
CA GLY A 88 -8.70 6.13 17.36
C GLY A 88 -7.65 5.46 16.49
N THR A 89 -7.99 4.28 15.96
CA THR A 89 -7.11 3.52 15.07
C THR A 89 -7.34 3.89 13.61
N PHE A 90 -6.43 3.46 12.73
CA PHE A 90 -6.63 3.57 11.28
C PHE A 90 -7.96 2.93 10.82
N TRP A 91 -8.32 1.79 11.41
CA TRP A 91 -9.52 1.02 11.06
C TRP A 91 -10.78 1.47 11.82
N GLN A 92 -10.61 2.02 13.02
CA GLN A 92 -11.70 2.46 13.91
C GLN A 92 -11.43 3.89 14.40
N PRO A 93 -11.66 4.90 13.53
CA PRO A 93 -11.50 6.31 13.89
C PRO A 93 -12.53 6.74 14.94
N ASN A 94 -12.11 7.58 15.88
CA ASN A 94 -12.99 8.20 16.87
C ASN A 94 -13.35 9.61 16.42
N ILE A 95 -14.57 9.78 15.90
CA ILE A 95 -15.05 11.06 15.34
C ILE A 95 -15.13 12.14 16.39
N GLU A 96 -15.56 11.80 17.63
CA GLU A 96 -15.67 12.76 18.72
C GLU A 96 -14.29 13.30 19.10
N ALA A 97 -13.28 12.44 19.16
CA ALA A 97 -11.90 12.84 19.40
C ALA A 97 -11.34 13.71 18.26
N ILE A 98 -11.69 13.41 16.99
CA ILE A 98 -11.32 14.25 15.85
C ILE A 98 -11.95 15.64 16.00
N ILE A 99 -13.25 15.74 16.31
CA ILE A 99 -13.94 17.01 16.49
C ILE A 99 -13.37 17.79 17.69
N ALA A 100 -13.08 17.09 18.81
CA ALA A 100 -12.50 17.70 20.00
C ALA A 100 -11.10 18.28 19.74
N ALA A 101 -10.34 17.72 18.80
CA ALA A 101 -9.06 18.26 18.35
C ALA A 101 -9.21 19.58 17.55
N LYS A 102 -10.43 19.98 17.19
CA LYS A 102 -10.75 21.21 16.43
C LYS A 102 -9.85 21.37 15.18
N PRO A 103 -9.81 20.38 14.28
CA PRO A 103 -8.98 20.49 13.09
C PRO A 103 -9.49 21.53 12.11
N THR A 104 -8.58 22.18 11.41
CA THR A 104 -8.87 22.95 10.21
C THR A 104 -8.81 22.10 8.95
N LEU A 105 -8.06 20.97 9.04
CA LEU A 105 -7.90 20.00 7.98
C LEU A 105 -7.73 18.59 8.56
N VAL A 106 -8.45 17.61 8.00
CA VAL A 106 -8.22 16.19 8.27
C VAL A 106 -7.69 15.52 7.00
N ILE A 107 -6.55 14.84 7.10
CA ILE A 107 -5.93 14.13 5.96
C ILE A 107 -6.17 12.64 6.13
N THR A 108 -6.75 12.01 5.10
CA THR A 108 -7.17 10.60 5.08
C THR A 108 -6.58 9.88 3.88
N LEU A 109 -6.57 8.55 3.92
CA LEU A 109 -6.33 7.73 2.73
C LEU A 109 -7.65 7.44 1.99
N GLY A 110 -7.56 7.15 0.68
CA GLY A 110 -8.71 6.90 -0.19
C GLY A 110 -9.38 5.54 -0.02
N PHE A 111 -9.10 4.79 1.03
CA PHE A 111 -9.77 3.52 1.34
C PHE A 111 -11.24 3.75 1.70
N GLN A 112 -12.08 2.75 1.41
CA GLN A 112 -13.54 2.86 1.58
C GLN A 112 -13.96 3.34 2.98
N GLN A 113 -13.34 2.83 4.05
CA GLN A 113 -13.63 3.23 5.43
C GLN A 113 -13.24 4.69 5.69
N GLN A 114 -12.09 5.12 5.23
CA GLN A 114 -11.60 6.50 5.37
C GLN A 114 -12.41 7.46 4.51
N SER A 115 -12.90 7.04 3.34
CA SER A 115 -13.82 7.82 2.50
C SER A 115 -15.15 8.05 3.18
N ALA A 116 -15.69 7.06 3.91
CA ALA A 116 -16.90 7.21 4.72
C ALA A 116 -16.69 8.20 5.86
N LEU A 117 -15.56 8.16 6.55
CA LEU A 117 -15.16 9.13 7.56
C LEU A 117 -15.08 10.54 6.96
N ALA A 118 -14.41 10.72 5.83
CA ALA A 118 -14.28 12.00 5.16
C ALA A 118 -15.64 12.59 4.79
N ALA A 119 -16.57 11.76 4.27
CA ALA A 119 -17.94 12.18 3.99
C ALA A 119 -18.71 12.61 5.24
N GLN A 120 -18.52 11.92 6.36
CA GLN A 120 -19.15 12.25 7.64
C GLN A 120 -18.61 13.57 8.22
N LEU A 121 -17.29 13.76 8.21
CA LEU A 121 -16.63 15.00 8.62
C LEU A 121 -17.06 16.19 7.75
N GLY A 122 -17.21 15.98 6.44
CA GLY A 122 -17.68 16.99 5.50
C GLY A 122 -19.10 17.50 5.83
N ARG A 123 -20.01 16.62 6.31
CA ARG A 123 -21.38 17.01 6.71
C ARG A 123 -21.42 17.98 7.90
N ILE A 124 -20.41 17.93 8.75
CA ILE A 124 -20.27 18.82 9.91
C ILE A 124 -19.33 20.01 9.62
N GLY A 125 -19.00 20.24 8.34
CA GLY A 125 -18.20 21.38 7.91
C GLY A 125 -16.68 21.21 8.09
N CYS A 126 -16.20 20.02 8.47
CA CYS A 126 -14.77 19.77 8.61
C CYS A 126 -14.14 19.49 7.22
N LYS A 127 -13.12 20.27 6.85
CA LYS A 127 -12.41 20.08 5.58
C LYS A 127 -11.57 18.80 5.62
N THR A 128 -11.64 18.02 4.55
CA THR A 128 -10.86 16.77 4.40
C THR A 128 -10.08 16.77 3.11
N LEU A 129 -8.87 16.16 3.15
CA LEU A 129 -8.05 15.85 1.99
C LEU A 129 -7.81 14.34 1.97
N SER A 130 -8.36 13.66 0.97
CA SER A 130 -8.15 12.22 0.79
C SER A 130 -7.10 11.96 -0.29
N LEU A 131 -6.13 11.09 0.00
CA LEU A 131 -5.04 10.70 -0.89
C LEU A 131 -5.10 9.20 -1.17
N ASN A 132 -4.95 8.79 -2.42
CA ASN A 132 -4.72 7.40 -2.77
C ASN A 132 -3.22 7.14 -2.73
N ILE A 133 -2.78 6.20 -1.87
CA ILE A 133 -1.36 5.81 -1.73
C ILE A 133 -1.33 4.28 -1.57
N GLU A 134 -1.47 3.56 -2.69
CA GLU A 134 -1.44 2.09 -2.76
C GLU A 134 -0.29 1.58 -3.63
N SER A 135 0.39 2.49 -4.36
CA SER A 135 1.49 2.21 -5.26
C SER A 135 2.57 3.30 -5.19
N PHE A 136 3.77 3.04 -5.71
CA PHE A 136 4.83 4.06 -5.79
C PHE A 136 4.43 5.30 -6.60
N PRO A 137 3.80 5.17 -7.79
CA PRO A 137 3.30 6.34 -8.51
C PRO A 137 2.33 7.18 -7.66
N GLU A 138 1.40 6.54 -6.95
CA GLU A 138 0.43 7.24 -6.10
C GLU A 138 1.08 7.87 -4.86
N LEU A 139 2.13 7.26 -4.30
CA LEU A 139 2.94 7.90 -3.25
C LEU A 139 3.57 9.19 -3.76
N PHE A 140 4.17 9.17 -4.94
CA PHE A 140 4.80 10.36 -5.54
C PHE A 140 3.77 11.45 -5.84
N ASP A 141 2.62 11.08 -6.42
CA ASP A 141 1.50 12.00 -6.66
C ASP A 141 0.95 12.58 -5.34
N GLY A 142 0.87 11.74 -4.30
CA GLY A 142 0.44 12.14 -2.95
C GLY A 142 1.39 13.15 -2.31
N ILE A 143 2.70 12.93 -2.40
CA ILE A 143 3.73 13.86 -1.89
C ILE A 143 3.66 15.20 -2.64
N GLU A 144 3.53 15.16 -3.97
CA GLU A 144 3.39 16.38 -4.77
C GLU A 144 2.11 17.14 -4.41
N THR A 145 1.00 16.43 -4.23
CA THR A 145 -0.29 17.00 -3.82
C THR A 145 -0.19 17.67 -2.46
N LEU A 146 0.40 16.97 -1.46
CA LEU A 146 0.65 17.54 -0.13
C LEU A 146 1.52 18.79 -0.21
N GLY A 147 2.61 18.75 -0.99
CA GLY A 147 3.47 19.91 -1.19
C GLY A 147 2.75 21.14 -1.76
N LYS A 148 1.83 20.93 -2.71
CA LYS A 148 1.01 21.99 -3.31
C LYS A 148 -0.06 22.53 -2.34
N VAL A 149 -0.79 21.62 -1.68
CA VAL A 149 -1.95 21.95 -0.83
C VAL A 149 -1.51 22.58 0.49
N LEU A 150 -0.39 22.10 1.05
CA LEU A 150 0.09 22.52 2.38
C LEU A 150 1.19 23.60 2.31
N ASP A 151 1.45 24.15 1.11
CA ASP A 151 2.51 25.13 0.85
C ASP A 151 3.91 24.65 1.31
N ARG A 152 4.25 23.43 0.90
CA ARG A 152 5.54 22.76 1.17
C ARG A 152 6.18 22.24 -0.11
N ARG A 153 6.15 23.04 -1.17
CA ARG A 153 6.61 22.64 -2.52
C ARG A 153 8.09 22.26 -2.54
N GLN A 154 8.94 23.03 -1.84
CA GLN A 154 10.36 22.73 -1.77
C GLN A 154 10.62 21.41 -1.06
N GLN A 155 10.07 21.22 0.14
CA GLN A 155 10.24 20.00 0.94
C GLN A 155 9.70 18.76 0.19
N SER A 156 8.57 18.90 -0.49
CA SER A 156 8.02 17.82 -1.30
C SER A 156 8.90 17.48 -2.50
N ALA A 157 9.50 18.47 -3.17
CA ALA A 157 10.42 18.25 -4.28
C ALA A 157 11.70 17.53 -3.82
N GLU A 158 12.29 17.96 -2.71
CA GLU A 158 13.47 17.31 -2.10
C GLU A 158 13.18 15.86 -1.70
N LEU A 159 12.02 15.62 -1.08
CA LEU A 159 11.58 14.27 -0.71
C LEU A 159 11.39 13.38 -1.94
N LEU A 160 10.72 13.89 -2.98
CA LEU A 160 10.48 13.17 -4.24
C LEU A 160 11.79 12.81 -4.94
N GLU A 161 12.72 13.77 -5.04
CA GLU A 161 14.03 13.54 -5.64
C GLU A 161 14.79 12.44 -4.90
N ARG A 162 14.82 12.48 -3.58
CA ARG A 162 15.46 11.45 -2.75
C ARG A 162 14.87 10.06 -3.00
N LEU A 163 13.54 9.94 -2.99
CA LEU A 163 12.87 8.65 -3.16
C LEU A 163 13.01 8.09 -4.58
N ARG A 164 12.86 8.94 -5.61
CA ARG A 164 13.05 8.54 -7.02
C ARG A 164 14.48 8.11 -7.28
N SER A 165 15.45 8.91 -6.84
CA SER A 165 16.87 8.57 -6.97
C SER A 165 17.22 7.27 -6.27
N ALA A 166 16.63 6.96 -5.10
CA ALA A 166 16.83 5.70 -4.43
C ALA A 166 16.29 4.51 -5.25
N CYS A 167 15.10 4.63 -5.85
CA CYS A 167 14.52 3.60 -6.71
C CYS A 167 15.36 3.38 -7.97
N GLU A 168 15.78 4.46 -8.64
CA GLU A 168 16.58 4.40 -9.86
C GLU A 168 17.96 3.77 -9.62
N LYS A 169 18.67 4.23 -8.59
CA LYS A 169 19.99 3.70 -8.21
C LYS A 169 19.91 2.21 -7.83
N SER A 170 18.89 1.82 -7.09
CA SER A 170 18.69 0.41 -6.71
C SER A 170 18.42 -0.44 -7.94
N THR A 171 17.54 0.00 -8.83
CA THR A 171 17.22 -0.71 -10.07
C THR A 171 18.44 -0.88 -10.95
N GLU A 172 19.27 0.13 -11.11
CA GLU A 172 20.48 0.05 -11.94
C GLU A 172 21.55 -0.81 -11.29
N LYS A 173 21.79 -0.64 -9.98
CA LYS A 173 22.80 -1.43 -9.22
C LYS A 173 22.49 -2.93 -9.25
N PHE A 174 21.24 -3.32 -9.12
CA PHE A 174 20.81 -4.72 -8.97
C PHE A 174 20.21 -5.33 -10.23
N LYS A 175 20.43 -4.72 -11.39
CA LYS A 175 19.99 -5.26 -12.67
C LYS A 175 20.66 -6.59 -12.96
N SER A 176 19.86 -7.65 -13.13
CA SER A 176 20.35 -9.01 -13.36
C SER A 176 19.61 -9.69 -14.50
N PRO A 177 20.28 -10.45 -15.38
CA PRO A 177 19.62 -11.29 -16.38
C PRO A 177 18.89 -12.48 -15.76
N SER A 178 19.19 -12.83 -14.50
CA SER A 178 18.53 -13.90 -13.75
C SER A 178 18.14 -13.39 -12.35
N PRO A 179 17.07 -12.60 -12.26
CA PRO A 179 16.63 -12.03 -10.99
C PRO A 179 16.14 -13.12 -10.02
N PRO A 180 16.49 -13.07 -8.73
CA PRO A 180 16.02 -14.03 -7.75
C PRO A 180 14.50 -13.94 -7.57
N LYS A 181 13.85 -15.11 -7.46
CA LYS A 181 12.41 -15.21 -7.23
C LYS A 181 12.10 -15.01 -5.75
N VAL A 182 11.26 -14.04 -5.46
CA VAL A 182 10.88 -13.65 -4.10
C VAL A 182 9.43 -14.01 -3.84
N LEU A 183 9.17 -14.79 -2.79
CA LEU A 183 7.85 -15.01 -2.24
C LEU A 183 7.65 -14.03 -1.07
N TRP A 184 6.79 -13.04 -1.28
CA TRP A 184 6.45 -12.09 -0.23
C TRP A 184 5.19 -12.55 0.49
N VAL A 185 5.34 -12.95 1.74
CA VAL A 185 4.25 -13.51 2.53
C VAL A 185 3.65 -12.43 3.44
N ILE A 186 2.32 -12.31 3.40
CA ILE A 186 1.54 -11.37 4.23
C ILE A 186 1.04 -12.08 5.49
N GLN A 187 0.68 -13.36 5.35
CA GLN A 187 0.09 -14.16 6.42
C GLN A 187 0.37 -15.64 6.17
N ARG A 188 0.68 -16.39 7.24
CA ARG A 188 0.99 -17.83 7.12
C ARG A 188 -0.25 -18.75 7.17
N GLN A 189 -1.33 -18.33 7.82
CA GLN A 189 -2.53 -19.17 8.01
C GLN A 189 -3.81 -18.35 7.88
N PRO A 190 -4.58 -18.51 6.78
CA PRO A 190 -4.16 -19.21 5.55
C PRO A 190 -2.98 -18.51 4.90
N LEU A 191 -2.16 -19.26 4.14
CA LEU A 191 -0.98 -18.67 3.50
C LEU A 191 -1.41 -17.67 2.43
N ARG A 192 -1.13 -16.38 2.66
CA ARG A 192 -1.42 -15.26 1.74
C ARG A 192 -0.13 -14.57 1.34
N VAL A 193 -0.04 -14.23 0.07
CA VAL A 193 1.15 -13.63 -0.53
C VAL A 193 0.82 -12.38 -1.32
N ALA A 194 1.81 -11.52 -1.54
CA ALA A 194 1.68 -10.37 -2.42
C ALA A 194 1.80 -10.81 -3.89
N GLY A 195 0.79 -10.50 -4.69
CA GLY A 195 0.81 -10.67 -6.15
C GLY A 195 1.55 -9.52 -6.85
N THR A 196 1.52 -9.55 -8.20
CA THR A 196 2.25 -8.60 -9.04
C THR A 196 1.67 -7.19 -9.11
N GLU A 197 0.46 -6.99 -8.61
CA GLU A 197 -0.22 -5.67 -8.61
C GLU A 197 -0.17 -5.02 -7.22
N THR A 198 0.93 -5.21 -6.46
CA THR A 198 1.13 -4.67 -5.12
C THR A 198 2.41 -3.83 -5.06
N PHE A 199 2.48 -2.87 -4.14
CA PHE A 199 3.72 -2.13 -3.89
C PHE A 199 4.87 -3.02 -3.38
N ALA A 200 4.55 -4.15 -2.74
CA ALA A 200 5.56 -5.15 -2.37
C ALA A 200 6.26 -5.73 -3.61
N ASN A 201 5.51 -5.94 -4.70
CA ASN A 201 6.09 -6.33 -5.98
C ASN A 201 6.97 -5.22 -6.58
N ASP A 202 6.60 -3.96 -6.40
CA ASP A 202 7.44 -2.85 -6.86
C ASP A 202 8.75 -2.79 -6.07
N LEU A 203 8.72 -2.99 -4.74
CA LEU A 203 9.94 -3.13 -3.92
C LEU A 203 10.82 -4.28 -4.40
N ILE A 204 10.23 -5.45 -4.69
CA ILE A 204 10.96 -6.60 -5.25
C ILE A 204 11.65 -6.20 -6.56
N LYS A 205 10.93 -5.53 -7.48
CA LYS A 205 11.47 -5.10 -8.78
C LYS A 205 12.58 -4.06 -8.64
N PHE A 206 12.37 -3.03 -7.82
CA PHE A 206 13.39 -2.02 -7.57
C PHE A 206 14.65 -2.60 -6.90
N ALA A 207 14.48 -3.67 -6.11
CA ALA A 207 15.59 -4.43 -5.53
C ALA A 207 16.23 -5.43 -6.51
N GLY A 208 15.83 -5.44 -7.79
CA GLY A 208 16.39 -6.34 -8.80
C GLY A 208 15.92 -7.79 -8.70
N GLY A 209 14.77 -8.05 -8.04
CA GLY A 209 14.16 -9.36 -7.93
C GLY A 209 12.95 -9.55 -8.85
N GLN A 210 12.40 -10.75 -8.82
CA GLN A 210 11.18 -11.14 -9.50
C GLN A 210 10.19 -11.72 -8.48
N ASN A 211 8.91 -11.33 -8.56
CA ASN A 211 7.88 -11.95 -7.73
C ASN A 211 7.72 -13.42 -8.13
N ALA A 212 7.79 -14.34 -7.15
CA ALA A 212 7.65 -15.77 -7.39
C ALA A 212 6.21 -16.16 -7.80
N ILE A 213 5.22 -15.32 -7.44
CA ILE A 213 3.82 -15.50 -7.81
C ILE A 213 3.54 -14.61 -9.02
N GLY A 214 3.04 -15.19 -10.11
CA GLY A 214 2.65 -14.47 -11.30
C GLY A 214 1.39 -13.61 -11.07
N LYS A 215 0.80 -13.14 -12.18
CA LYS A 215 -0.44 -12.38 -12.14
C LYS A 215 -1.58 -13.22 -11.56
N THR A 216 -2.31 -12.66 -10.62
CA THR A 216 -3.43 -13.29 -9.90
C THR A 216 -4.68 -12.40 -9.97
N ILE A 217 -5.87 -12.99 -9.76
CA ILE A 217 -7.14 -12.24 -9.74
C ILE A 217 -7.18 -11.31 -8.52
N ASN A 218 -6.76 -11.81 -7.36
CA ASN A 218 -6.66 -11.03 -6.13
C ASN A 218 -5.23 -10.54 -5.95
N ILE A 219 -5.06 -9.30 -5.52
CA ILE A 219 -3.73 -8.72 -5.27
C ILE A 219 -2.99 -9.40 -4.11
N TYR A 220 -3.72 -9.96 -3.14
CA TYR A 220 -3.20 -10.75 -2.02
C TYR A 220 -3.87 -12.13 -1.98
N PRO A 221 -3.55 -13.03 -2.92
CA PRO A 221 -4.20 -14.33 -3.01
C PRO A 221 -3.79 -15.25 -1.86
N PRO A 222 -4.71 -16.12 -1.39
CA PRO A 222 -4.31 -17.32 -0.69
C PRO A 222 -3.66 -18.27 -1.70
N ILE A 223 -2.61 -18.99 -1.27
CA ILE A 223 -1.93 -20.00 -2.08
C ILE A 223 -1.82 -21.32 -1.33
N SER A 224 -1.79 -22.43 -2.09
CA SER A 224 -1.60 -23.78 -1.53
C SER A 224 -0.11 -24.13 -1.40
N ASP A 225 0.16 -25.20 -0.64
CA ASP A 225 1.50 -25.75 -0.47
C ASP A 225 2.11 -26.15 -1.82
N GLU A 226 1.30 -26.70 -2.75
CA GLU A 226 1.73 -27.07 -4.11
C GLU A 226 2.13 -25.84 -4.93
N GLN A 227 1.40 -24.74 -4.77
CA GLN A 227 1.74 -23.47 -5.44
C GLN A 227 3.05 -22.88 -4.89
N VAL A 228 3.32 -23.00 -3.59
CA VAL A 228 4.62 -22.60 -3.01
C VAL A 228 5.74 -23.43 -3.64
N ILE A 229 5.58 -24.75 -3.72
CA ILE A 229 6.60 -25.65 -4.30
C ILE A 229 6.77 -25.35 -5.79
N ALA A 230 5.71 -25.18 -6.56
CA ALA A 230 5.74 -24.91 -7.99
C ALA A 230 6.37 -23.54 -8.32
N SER A 231 6.16 -22.53 -7.48
CA SER A 231 6.77 -21.20 -7.67
C SER A 231 8.28 -21.20 -7.44
N ALA A 232 8.80 -22.21 -6.71
CA ALA A 232 10.22 -22.44 -6.41
C ALA A 232 10.94 -21.12 -6.03
N PRO A 233 10.54 -20.43 -4.96
CA PRO A 233 11.14 -19.16 -4.58
C PRO A 233 12.60 -19.35 -4.13
N ASP A 234 13.47 -18.41 -4.53
CA ASP A 234 14.84 -18.31 -4.06
C ASP A 234 14.93 -17.65 -2.69
N ILE A 235 13.94 -16.81 -2.38
CA ILE A 235 13.88 -15.99 -1.18
C ILE A 235 12.44 -15.95 -0.68
N ILE A 236 12.26 -15.99 0.65
CA ILE A 236 10.98 -15.69 1.32
C ILE A 236 11.18 -14.45 2.18
N ILE A 237 10.27 -13.48 2.07
CA ILE A 237 10.23 -12.26 2.89
C ILE A 237 8.89 -12.18 3.61
N GLU A 238 8.93 -11.89 4.92
CA GLU A 238 7.77 -11.64 5.76
C GLU A 238 7.91 -10.34 6.55
N PRO A 239 6.83 -9.56 6.74
CA PRO A 239 6.83 -8.43 7.67
C PRO A 239 6.68 -8.90 9.11
N ALA A 240 7.33 -8.22 10.04
CA ALA A 240 7.11 -8.30 11.50
C ALA A 240 6.49 -7.02 12.01
N ASP A 241 5.52 -7.14 12.92
CA ASP A 241 4.83 -5.97 13.49
C ASP A 241 5.72 -5.16 14.46
N SER A 242 6.75 -5.78 15.01
CA SER A 242 7.62 -5.16 16.01
C SER A 242 9.08 -5.56 15.81
N PRO A 243 10.04 -4.61 15.93
CA PRO A 243 11.47 -4.90 15.90
C PRO A 243 11.93 -5.89 16.97
N GLN A 244 11.28 -5.88 18.16
CA GLN A 244 11.60 -6.76 19.29
C GLN A 244 11.27 -8.22 18.98
N ASP A 245 10.36 -8.48 18.05
CA ASP A 245 9.91 -9.82 17.68
C ASP A 245 10.71 -10.44 16.52
N LEU A 246 11.61 -9.69 15.87
CA LEU A 246 12.29 -10.13 14.65
C LEU A 246 12.99 -11.47 14.81
N GLN A 247 13.75 -11.68 15.90
CA GLN A 247 14.47 -12.93 16.13
C GLN A 247 13.48 -14.09 16.30
N ARG A 248 12.51 -13.96 17.20
CA ARG A 248 11.49 -14.98 17.48
C ARG A 248 10.68 -15.33 16.21
N LEU A 249 10.29 -14.32 15.43
CA LEU A 249 9.55 -14.51 14.20
C LEU A 249 10.42 -15.14 13.10
N SER A 250 11.72 -14.83 13.04
CA SER A 250 12.67 -15.45 12.11
C SER A 250 12.83 -16.95 12.41
N GLU A 251 12.99 -17.34 13.67
CA GLU A 251 13.06 -18.74 14.09
C GLU A 251 11.74 -19.48 13.75
N SER A 252 10.60 -18.84 14.06
CA SER A 252 9.27 -19.38 13.73
C SER A 252 9.06 -19.51 12.21
N ALA A 253 9.57 -18.56 11.40
CA ALA A 253 9.52 -18.62 9.95
C ALA A 253 10.33 -19.83 9.42
N GLN A 254 11.56 -19.99 9.87
CA GLN A 254 12.40 -21.11 9.47
C GLN A 254 11.73 -22.45 9.81
N GLN A 255 11.16 -22.57 11.01
CA GLN A 255 10.40 -23.77 11.41
C GLN A 255 9.18 -23.99 10.53
N PHE A 256 8.39 -22.96 10.27
CA PHE A 256 7.18 -23.06 9.45
C PHE A 256 7.49 -23.51 8.02
N TYR A 257 8.52 -22.92 7.38
CA TYR A 257 8.87 -23.24 6.00
C TYR A 257 9.73 -24.51 5.85
N SER A 258 10.25 -25.10 6.94
CA SER A 258 11.04 -26.33 6.91
C SER A 258 10.32 -27.50 6.23
N ARG A 259 8.99 -27.48 6.15
CA ARG A 259 8.18 -28.47 5.42
C ARG A 259 8.38 -28.43 3.90
N TYR A 260 8.82 -27.30 3.35
CA TYR A 260 9.07 -27.13 1.90
C TYR A 260 10.53 -27.40 1.54
N ARG A 261 11.07 -28.58 1.89
CA ARG A 261 12.49 -28.89 1.77
C ARG A 261 13.05 -28.79 0.36
N THR A 262 12.21 -28.82 -0.66
CA THR A 262 12.61 -28.80 -2.08
C THR A 262 12.83 -27.41 -2.64
N ILE A 263 12.25 -26.37 -2.05
CA ILE A 263 12.38 -25.00 -2.58
C ILE A 263 13.75 -24.40 -2.26
N PRO A 264 14.32 -23.61 -3.20
CA PRO A 264 15.63 -22.98 -3.04
C PRO A 264 15.77 -22.15 -1.77
N ALA A 265 14.75 -21.34 -1.41
CA ALA A 265 14.76 -20.49 -0.24
C ALA A 265 15.02 -21.26 1.06
N VAL A 266 14.44 -22.46 1.21
CA VAL A 266 14.63 -23.31 2.40
C VAL A 266 16.00 -23.98 2.38
N ARG A 267 16.41 -24.55 1.25
CA ARG A 267 17.72 -25.20 1.12
C ARG A 267 18.87 -24.25 1.39
N ASN A 268 18.74 -23.01 0.93
CA ASN A 268 19.77 -21.96 1.04
C ASN A 268 19.60 -21.09 2.29
N LYS A 269 18.61 -21.37 3.16
CA LYS A 269 18.29 -20.60 4.38
C LYS A 269 18.03 -19.11 4.10
N ARG A 270 17.41 -18.79 2.96
CA ARG A 270 17.08 -17.44 2.54
C ARG A 270 15.62 -17.09 2.88
N ILE A 271 15.30 -17.12 4.17
CA ILE A 271 14.00 -16.75 4.75
C ILE A 271 14.26 -15.59 5.67
N TYR A 272 13.67 -14.44 5.35
CA TYR A 272 13.90 -13.17 6.05
C TYR A 272 12.62 -12.65 6.66
N VAL A 273 12.71 -12.18 7.87
CA VAL A 273 11.65 -11.42 8.54
C VAL A 273 12.16 -10.00 8.71
N LEU A 274 11.47 -9.05 8.10
CA LEU A 274 11.85 -7.63 8.11
C LEU A 274 10.86 -6.83 8.94
N TYR A 275 11.31 -5.71 9.51
CA TYR A 275 10.41 -4.81 10.22
C TYR A 275 9.34 -4.24 9.27
N GLY A 276 8.09 -4.52 9.58
CA GLY A 276 6.94 -4.27 8.71
C GLY A 276 6.77 -2.80 8.37
N ASP A 277 6.99 -1.88 9.30
CA ASP A 277 6.84 -0.45 9.07
C ASP A 277 7.72 0.08 7.93
N LEU A 278 8.88 -0.52 7.71
CA LEU A 278 9.77 -0.13 6.62
C LEU A 278 9.31 -0.66 5.26
N ILE A 279 8.68 -1.84 5.25
CA ILE A 279 8.37 -2.57 4.01
C ILE A 279 6.88 -2.70 3.71
N SER A 280 6.01 -2.22 4.63
CA SER A 280 4.55 -2.30 4.50
C SER A 280 3.88 -0.93 4.53
N ARG A 281 4.62 0.15 4.80
CA ARG A 281 4.12 1.52 4.81
C ARG A 281 4.68 2.30 3.62
N LEU A 282 3.84 2.64 2.64
CA LEU A 282 4.19 3.58 1.57
C LEU A 282 4.26 4.99 2.13
N GLY A 283 5.47 5.42 2.47
CA GLY A 283 5.74 6.70 3.12
C GLY A 283 7.17 7.20 2.86
N PRO A 284 7.62 8.22 3.60
CA PRO A 284 8.90 8.88 3.33
C PRO A 284 10.13 8.01 3.63
N ARG A 285 9.95 6.84 4.29
CA ARG A 285 11.04 5.90 4.63
C ARG A 285 11.13 4.70 3.69
N ILE A 286 10.37 4.70 2.58
CA ILE A 286 10.30 3.54 1.68
C ILE A 286 11.65 3.25 1.00
N ASP A 287 12.54 4.23 0.89
CA ASP A 287 13.94 4.06 0.47
C ASP A 287 14.73 3.12 1.41
N ARG A 288 14.50 3.22 2.73
CA ARG A 288 15.09 2.30 3.73
C ARG A 288 14.49 0.90 3.59
N GLY A 289 13.18 0.81 3.33
CA GLY A 289 12.51 -0.45 3.04
C GLY A 289 13.08 -1.12 1.80
N LEU A 290 13.31 -0.34 0.74
CA LEU A 290 13.95 -0.81 -0.49
C LEU A 290 15.38 -1.33 -0.23
N ALA A 291 16.19 -0.60 0.55
CA ALA A 291 17.53 -1.04 0.93
C ALA A 291 17.50 -2.36 1.73
N ALA A 292 16.56 -2.50 2.68
CA ALA A 292 16.41 -3.73 3.46
C ALA A 292 16.04 -4.93 2.57
N VAL A 293 15.13 -4.74 1.62
CA VAL A 293 14.75 -5.78 0.64
C VAL A 293 15.94 -6.11 -0.27
N ALA A 294 16.65 -5.11 -0.79
CA ALA A 294 17.85 -5.34 -1.61
C ALA A 294 18.94 -6.11 -0.87
N GLY A 295 19.16 -5.82 0.43
CA GLY A 295 20.10 -6.57 1.27
C GLY A 295 19.71 -8.05 1.43
N CYS A 296 18.41 -8.37 1.45
CA CYS A 296 17.94 -9.76 1.42
C CYS A 296 18.20 -10.44 0.08
N LEU A 297 18.05 -9.71 -1.03
CA LEU A 297 18.23 -10.26 -2.37
C LEU A 297 19.72 -10.44 -2.71
N TRP A 298 20.56 -9.53 -2.28
CA TRP A 298 21.97 -9.43 -2.64
C TRP A 298 22.86 -9.28 -1.39
N PRO A 299 22.98 -10.33 -0.56
CA PRO A 299 23.78 -10.27 0.66
C PRO A 299 25.24 -9.96 0.34
N GLY A 300 25.83 -8.99 1.05
CA GLY A 300 27.21 -8.54 0.87
C GLY A 300 27.41 -7.38 -0.11
N SER A 301 26.34 -6.88 -0.75
CA SER A 301 26.43 -5.74 -1.69
C SER A 301 26.41 -4.36 -1.00
N GLU A 302 26.33 -4.29 0.32
CA GLU A 302 26.30 -3.04 1.10
C GLU A 302 27.70 -2.35 1.19
N ASN A 303 28.76 -3.02 0.77
CA ASN A 303 30.16 -2.55 0.91
C ASN A 303 30.81 -2.06 -0.40
N GLU A 304 30.01 -1.81 -1.46
CA GLU A 304 30.55 -1.30 -2.73
C GLU A 304 29.93 0.08 -3.11
#